data_b04cf50b7611a9dbe4851fcbb1f73436
#
_entry.id   b04cf50b7611a9dbe4851fcbb1f73436
#
_cell.length_a   1.000
_cell.length_b   1.000
_cell.length_c   1.000
_cell.angle_alpha   90.00
_cell.angle_beta   90.00
_cell.angle_gamma   90.00
#
_symmetry.space_group_name_H-M   'P 1'
#
loop_
_entity.id
_entity.type
_entity.pdbx_description
1 polymer ?
#
loop_
_entity_poly.entity_id
_entity_poly.type
_entity_poly.pdbx_seq_one_letter_code
_entity_poly.pdbx_strand_id
1 'polypeptide(L)'
;KTPPGLLSFLKIGDRAAGAIKSGGTTRRAAKMVTLDLDHPDIEEYINWKASEEEKVSSLIIGSQLLQKHANEIMSAMWSDGAEIAASDMNSNPELKSAIVAAVKNGVPEPHIKRIMDLGEQGWRSVNFEVFDSDWQGEGYLTVSGQNSNNSVRVPNHFMDAVESGDDWNLYWRTELAAAEKEN
;
A
#
# COMPACT_ATOMS: atom_id res chain seq x y z
N LYS A 1 20.50 -12.39 1.82
CA LYS A 1 19.22 -11.79 2.28
C LYS A 1 19.56 -10.77 3.34
N THR A 2 19.23 -9.53 3.10
CA THR A 2 19.34 -8.46 4.11
C THR A 2 18.45 -8.86 5.31
N PRO A 3 18.93 -8.76 6.54
CA PRO A 3 18.09 -9.01 7.72
C PRO A 3 16.88 -8.06 7.71
N PRO A 4 15.75 -8.47 8.28
CA PRO A 4 14.59 -7.61 8.37
C PRO A 4 14.94 -6.37 9.20
N GLY A 5 14.76 -5.17 8.64
CA GLY A 5 15.01 -3.91 9.34
C GLY A 5 14.03 -3.65 10.49
N LEU A 6 14.26 -2.55 11.21
CA LEU A 6 13.46 -2.13 12.37
C LEU A 6 11.95 -2.16 12.08
N LEU A 7 11.51 -1.67 10.94
CA LEU A 7 10.09 -1.60 10.59
C LEU A 7 9.39 -2.96 10.57
N SER A 8 10.12 -4.03 10.22
CA SER A 8 9.58 -5.39 10.23
C SER A 8 9.15 -5.81 11.64
N PHE A 9 9.96 -5.48 12.65
CA PHE A 9 9.61 -5.73 14.06
C PHE A 9 8.49 -4.81 14.56
N LEU A 10 8.51 -3.55 14.14
CA LEU A 10 7.47 -2.59 14.52
C LEU A 10 6.10 -3.00 13.97
N LYS A 11 6.03 -3.60 12.79
CA LYS A 11 4.80 -4.15 12.20
C LYS A 11 4.18 -5.26 13.06
N ILE A 12 5.00 -6.12 13.66
CA ILE A 12 4.51 -7.16 14.60
C ILE A 12 3.79 -6.51 15.77
N GLY A 13 4.42 -5.54 16.44
CA GLY A 13 3.83 -4.84 17.57
C GLY A 13 2.58 -4.02 17.18
N ASP A 14 2.54 -3.45 15.98
CA ASP A 14 1.39 -2.72 15.47
C ASP A 14 0.18 -3.65 15.27
N ARG A 15 0.38 -4.82 14.67
CA ARG A 15 -0.67 -5.84 14.50
C ARG A 15 -1.14 -6.39 15.84
N ALA A 16 -0.24 -6.65 16.77
CA ALA A 16 -0.59 -7.07 18.13
C ALA A 16 -1.46 -6.02 18.84
N ALA A 17 -1.08 -4.74 18.77
CA ALA A 17 -1.88 -3.65 19.35
C ALA A 17 -3.27 -3.54 18.70
N GLY A 18 -3.38 -3.75 17.39
CA GLY A 18 -4.66 -3.78 16.68
C GLY A 18 -5.57 -4.95 17.09
N ALA A 19 -4.99 -6.10 17.43
CA ALA A 19 -5.73 -7.28 17.86
C ALA A 19 -6.18 -7.21 19.33
N ILE A 20 -5.48 -6.47 20.20
CA ILE A 20 -5.77 -6.37 21.61
C ILE A 20 -6.79 -5.26 21.84
N LYS A 21 -7.95 -5.62 22.39
CA LYS A 21 -8.95 -4.65 22.88
C LYS A 21 -8.70 -4.37 24.36
N SER A 22 -8.42 -3.11 24.71
CA SER A 22 -8.23 -2.71 26.08
C SER A 22 -9.55 -2.71 26.86
N GLY A 23 -9.60 -3.46 27.98
CA GLY A 23 -10.60 -3.31 29.04
C GLY A 23 -12.06 -3.54 28.67
N GLY A 24 -12.39 -4.39 27.72
CA GLY A 24 -13.77 -4.74 27.37
C GLY A 24 -14.60 -3.62 26.73
N THR A 25 -14.00 -2.49 26.42
CA THR A 25 -14.63 -1.33 25.76
C THR A 25 -14.05 -1.08 24.37
N THR A 26 -14.64 -0.13 23.64
CA THR A 26 -14.36 0.20 22.25
C THR A 26 -12.97 0.79 21.94
N ARG A 27 -12.11 1.00 22.95
CA ARG A 27 -10.77 1.56 22.73
C ARG A 27 -9.79 0.48 22.29
N ARG A 28 -9.16 0.72 21.13
CA ARG A 28 -8.03 -0.09 20.66
C ARG A 28 -6.81 0.17 21.55
N ALA A 29 -6.01 -0.87 21.77
CA ALA A 29 -4.69 -0.68 22.36
C ALA A 29 -3.84 0.14 21.37
N ALA A 30 -2.99 1.02 21.90
CA ALA A 30 -2.02 1.77 21.12
C ALA A 30 -0.63 1.49 21.66
N LYS A 31 0.37 1.39 20.79
CA LYS A 31 1.77 1.39 21.18
C LYS A 31 2.39 2.76 20.94
N MET A 32 3.37 3.10 21.73
CA MET A 32 4.23 4.25 21.50
C MET A 32 5.64 3.76 21.21
N VAL A 33 6.28 4.33 20.22
CA VAL A 33 7.65 4.04 19.82
C VAL A 33 8.41 5.33 19.70
N THR A 34 9.58 5.39 20.34
CA THR A 34 10.53 6.48 20.17
C THR A 34 11.81 5.91 19.57
N LEU A 35 12.28 6.51 18.49
CA LEU A 35 13.52 6.14 17.82
C LEU A 35 14.51 7.31 17.92
N ASP A 36 15.78 6.98 18.12
CA ASP A 36 16.83 7.99 18.08
C ASP A 36 17.16 8.37 16.66
N LEU A 37 17.45 9.66 16.45
CA LEU A 37 17.66 10.24 15.12
C LEU A 37 18.92 9.69 14.41
N ASP A 38 19.85 9.13 15.17
CA ASP A 38 21.08 8.52 14.66
C ASP A 38 20.92 7.05 14.19
N HIS A 39 19.68 6.51 14.24
CA HIS A 39 19.43 5.13 13.85
C HIS A 39 19.47 4.97 12.32
N PRO A 40 20.10 3.93 11.75
CA PRO A 40 20.19 3.73 10.30
C PRO A 40 18.86 3.69 9.55
N ASP A 41 17.80 3.15 10.17
CA ASP A 41 16.47 3.06 9.58
C ASP A 41 15.59 4.30 9.85
N ILE A 42 16.17 5.44 10.27
CA ILE A 42 15.40 6.61 10.71
C ILE A 42 14.56 7.22 9.60
N GLU A 43 15.06 7.28 8.39
CA GLU A 43 14.32 7.83 7.25
C GLU A 43 13.09 6.99 6.91
N GLU A 44 13.25 5.65 6.87
CA GLU A 44 12.11 4.74 6.68
C GLU A 44 11.09 4.87 7.81
N TYR A 45 11.57 5.03 9.06
CA TYR A 45 10.70 5.19 10.22
C TYR A 45 9.88 6.48 10.18
N ILE A 46 10.48 7.59 9.79
CA ILE A 46 9.79 8.88 9.65
C ILE A 46 8.74 8.80 8.55
N ASN A 47 9.09 8.20 7.42
CA ASN A 47 8.22 8.11 6.25
C ASN A 47 7.20 6.95 6.30
N TRP A 48 7.31 6.07 7.30
CA TRP A 48 6.51 4.84 7.36
C TRP A 48 5.02 5.08 7.19
N LYS A 49 4.44 6.00 7.97
CA LYS A 49 2.98 6.26 7.90
C LYS A 49 2.56 6.87 6.57
N ALA A 50 3.33 7.82 6.05
CA ALA A 50 3.05 8.42 4.75
C ALA A 50 3.06 7.37 3.63
N SER A 51 4.06 6.49 3.61
CA SER A 51 4.15 5.40 2.64
C SER A 51 2.99 4.39 2.76
N GLU A 52 2.50 4.12 3.95
CA GLU A 52 1.34 3.24 4.15
C GLU A 52 0.02 3.92 3.69
N GLU A 53 -0.14 5.23 3.89
CA GLU A 53 -1.27 6.00 3.36
C GLU A 53 -1.26 6.07 1.82
N GLU A 54 -0.11 6.22 1.20
CA GLU A 54 0.04 6.16 -0.26
C GLU A 54 -0.39 4.79 -0.82
N LYS A 55 -0.11 3.70 -0.10
CA LYS A 55 -0.57 2.36 -0.49
C LYS A 55 -2.09 2.25 -0.44
N VAL A 56 -2.74 2.78 0.62
CA VAL A 56 -4.21 2.78 0.70
C VAL A 56 -4.81 3.57 -0.45
N SER A 57 -4.29 4.77 -0.71
CA SER A 57 -4.75 5.59 -1.84
C SER A 57 -4.61 4.86 -3.18
N SER A 58 -3.50 4.16 -3.38
CA SER A 58 -3.26 3.37 -4.59
C SER A 58 -4.23 2.19 -4.71
N LEU A 59 -4.54 1.49 -3.60
CA LEU A 59 -5.53 0.42 -3.57
C LEU A 59 -6.94 0.92 -3.91
N ILE A 60 -7.34 2.06 -3.32
CA ILE A 60 -8.65 2.68 -3.59
C ILE A 60 -8.77 3.02 -5.06
N ILE A 61 -7.85 3.82 -5.59
CA ILE A 61 -7.86 4.28 -6.98
C ILE A 61 -7.77 3.08 -7.94
N GLY A 62 -6.86 2.14 -7.67
CA GLY A 62 -6.64 0.96 -8.49
C GLY A 62 -7.88 0.06 -8.57
N SER A 63 -8.56 -0.20 -7.44
CA SER A 63 -9.76 -1.02 -7.40
C SER A 63 -10.93 -0.37 -8.15
N GLN A 64 -11.12 0.95 -8.00
CA GLN A 64 -12.15 1.71 -8.70
C GLN A 64 -11.92 1.72 -10.21
N LEU A 65 -10.68 1.96 -10.65
CA LEU A 65 -10.31 1.92 -12.07
C LEU A 65 -10.51 0.53 -12.66
N LEU A 66 -10.07 -0.51 -11.97
CA LEU A 66 -10.23 -1.89 -12.43
C LEU A 66 -11.71 -2.25 -12.56
N GLN A 67 -12.54 -1.94 -11.56
CA GLN A 67 -13.98 -2.20 -11.59
C GLN A 67 -14.66 -1.47 -12.76
N LYS A 68 -14.35 -0.18 -12.95
CA LYS A 68 -14.89 0.63 -14.04
C LYS A 68 -14.55 0.03 -15.41
N HIS A 69 -13.26 -0.17 -15.67
CA HIS A 69 -12.82 -0.67 -16.98
C HIS A 69 -13.21 -2.12 -17.24
N ALA A 70 -13.30 -2.95 -16.20
CA ALA A 70 -13.84 -4.30 -16.35
C ALA A 70 -15.27 -4.30 -16.85
N ASN A 71 -16.12 -3.43 -16.29
CA ASN A 71 -17.51 -3.31 -16.72
C ASN A 71 -17.64 -2.70 -18.12
N GLU A 72 -16.80 -1.72 -18.47
CA GLU A 72 -16.76 -1.15 -19.83
C GLU A 72 -16.38 -2.20 -20.87
N ILE A 73 -15.36 -3.03 -20.61
CA ILE A 73 -14.95 -4.13 -21.48
C ILE A 73 -16.06 -5.18 -21.59
N MET A 74 -16.65 -5.60 -20.45
CA MET A 74 -17.76 -6.55 -20.46
C MET A 74 -18.96 -6.03 -21.26
N SER A 75 -19.36 -4.77 -21.05
CA SER A 75 -20.45 -4.16 -21.81
C SER A 75 -20.17 -4.13 -23.32
N ALA A 76 -18.93 -3.86 -23.70
CA ALA A 76 -18.53 -3.87 -25.11
C ALA A 76 -18.49 -5.27 -25.73
N MET A 77 -18.21 -6.30 -24.94
CA MET A 77 -18.27 -7.71 -25.39
C MET A 77 -19.71 -8.22 -25.56
N TRP A 78 -20.64 -7.72 -24.74
CA TRP A 78 -22.03 -8.11 -24.69
C TRP A 78 -22.94 -6.97 -25.18
N SER A 79 -22.91 -6.69 -26.49
CA SER A 79 -23.89 -5.76 -27.08
C SER A 79 -25.31 -6.29 -26.91
N ASP A 80 -26.30 -5.39 -26.94
CA ASP A 80 -27.71 -5.70 -26.70
C ASP A 80 -28.20 -6.89 -27.52
N GLY A 81 -28.67 -7.93 -26.82
CA GLY A 81 -29.22 -9.13 -27.41
C GLY A 81 -28.22 -10.18 -27.93
N ALA A 82 -26.91 -9.99 -27.69
CA ALA A 82 -25.92 -10.96 -28.10
C ALA A 82 -26.05 -12.27 -27.27
N GLU A 83 -26.03 -13.40 -27.96
CA GLU A 83 -25.99 -14.74 -27.33
C GLU A 83 -24.55 -15.19 -27.06
N ILE A 84 -23.57 -14.62 -27.77
CA ILE A 84 -22.15 -14.93 -27.70
C ILE A 84 -21.37 -13.64 -27.54
N ALA A 85 -20.36 -13.66 -26.66
CA ALA A 85 -19.49 -12.52 -26.44
C ALA A 85 -18.67 -12.17 -27.69
N ALA A 86 -18.65 -10.92 -28.11
CA ALA A 86 -17.87 -10.42 -29.22
C ALA A 86 -16.46 -10.04 -28.78
N SER A 87 -15.56 -11.03 -28.68
CA SER A 87 -14.19 -10.87 -28.15
C SER A 87 -13.15 -10.45 -29.19
N ASP A 88 -13.49 -10.44 -30.48
CA ASP A 88 -12.54 -10.02 -31.51
C ASP A 88 -12.50 -8.50 -31.66
N MET A 89 -11.39 -7.88 -31.27
CA MET A 89 -11.14 -6.44 -31.35
C MET A 89 -11.17 -5.88 -32.78
N ASN A 90 -10.98 -6.72 -33.82
CA ASN A 90 -11.00 -6.26 -35.21
C ASN A 90 -12.42 -6.06 -35.71
N SER A 91 -13.35 -6.86 -35.24
CA SER A 91 -14.77 -6.81 -35.56
C SER A 91 -15.60 -5.99 -34.57
N ASN A 92 -15.05 -5.68 -33.39
CA ASN A 92 -15.71 -4.91 -32.33
C ASN A 92 -14.95 -3.62 -31.98
N PRO A 93 -15.27 -2.49 -32.62
CA PRO A 93 -14.63 -1.20 -32.37
C PRO A 93 -14.85 -0.66 -30.94
N GLU A 94 -15.99 -0.98 -30.31
CA GLU A 94 -16.32 -0.58 -28.94
C GLU A 94 -15.41 -1.29 -27.94
N LEU A 95 -15.22 -2.61 -28.10
CA LEU A 95 -14.30 -3.40 -27.30
C LEU A 95 -12.87 -2.87 -27.44
N LYS A 96 -12.43 -2.59 -28.67
CA LYS A 96 -11.11 -2.01 -28.91
C LYS A 96 -10.92 -0.68 -28.20
N SER A 97 -11.93 0.19 -28.24
CA SER A 97 -11.91 1.49 -27.55
C SER A 97 -11.84 1.33 -26.03
N ALA A 98 -12.64 0.42 -25.46
CA ALA A 98 -12.65 0.13 -24.01
C ALA A 98 -11.29 -0.42 -23.55
N ILE A 99 -10.68 -1.32 -24.30
CA ILE A 99 -9.35 -1.87 -23.99
C ILE A 99 -8.27 -0.79 -24.04
N VAL A 100 -8.27 0.04 -25.09
CA VAL A 100 -7.31 1.15 -25.21
C VAL A 100 -7.47 2.15 -24.06
N ALA A 101 -8.71 2.45 -23.64
CA ALA A 101 -8.97 3.30 -22.48
C ALA A 101 -8.44 2.67 -21.18
N ALA A 102 -8.66 1.38 -20.97
CA ALA A 102 -8.16 0.65 -19.82
C ALA A 102 -6.62 0.69 -19.73
N VAL A 103 -5.93 0.41 -20.84
CA VAL A 103 -4.46 0.46 -20.91
C VAL A 103 -3.93 1.88 -20.63
N LYS A 104 -4.54 2.90 -21.22
CA LYS A 104 -4.15 4.30 -20.98
C LYS A 104 -4.32 4.73 -19.52
N ASN A 105 -5.29 4.16 -18.83
CA ASN A 105 -5.53 4.41 -17.41
C ASN A 105 -4.75 3.47 -16.48
N GLY A 106 -3.80 2.70 -17.01
CA GLY A 106 -2.87 1.89 -16.23
C GLY A 106 -3.41 0.53 -15.78
N VAL A 107 -4.52 0.04 -16.33
CA VAL A 107 -4.98 -1.34 -16.06
C VAL A 107 -4.01 -2.32 -16.72
N PRO A 108 -3.39 -3.25 -15.96
CA PRO A 108 -2.42 -4.18 -16.51
C PRO A 108 -3.04 -5.15 -17.51
N GLU A 109 -2.32 -5.45 -18.60
CA GLU A 109 -2.78 -6.38 -19.65
C GLU A 109 -3.26 -7.74 -19.13
N PRO A 110 -2.61 -8.39 -18.13
CA PRO A 110 -3.11 -9.67 -17.61
C PRO A 110 -4.52 -9.58 -17.02
N HIS A 111 -4.90 -8.44 -16.43
CA HIS A 111 -6.26 -8.24 -15.92
C HIS A 111 -7.25 -8.05 -17.07
N ILE A 112 -6.88 -7.29 -18.10
CA ILE A 112 -7.72 -7.10 -19.30
C ILE A 112 -7.98 -8.47 -19.96
N LYS A 113 -6.92 -9.26 -20.16
CA LYS A 113 -7.06 -10.61 -20.71
C LYS A 113 -7.98 -11.48 -19.86
N ARG A 114 -7.82 -11.45 -18.53
CA ARG A 114 -8.68 -12.23 -17.61
C ARG A 114 -10.15 -11.81 -17.72
N ILE A 115 -10.44 -10.51 -17.86
CA ILE A 115 -11.80 -9.99 -18.05
C ILE A 115 -12.38 -10.52 -19.37
N MET A 116 -11.60 -10.50 -20.45
CA MET A 116 -12.03 -11.03 -21.74
C MET A 116 -12.30 -12.55 -21.67
N ASP A 117 -11.41 -13.32 -21.06
CA ASP A 117 -11.58 -14.77 -20.85
C ASP A 117 -12.88 -15.07 -20.06
N LEU A 118 -13.22 -14.25 -19.06
CA LEU A 118 -14.48 -14.38 -18.31
C LEU A 118 -15.70 -14.07 -19.21
N GLY A 119 -15.61 -13.04 -20.04
CA GLY A 119 -16.65 -12.73 -21.04
C GLY A 119 -16.90 -13.89 -22.00
N GLU A 120 -15.84 -14.51 -22.54
CA GLU A 120 -15.94 -15.69 -23.41
C GLU A 120 -16.55 -16.91 -22.70
N GLN A 121 -16.35 -17.02 -21.38
CA GLN A 121 -16.97 -18.05 -20.54
C GLN A 121 -18.44 -17.78 -20.21
N GLY A 122 -19.02 -16.69 -20.70
CA GLY A 122 -20.44 -16.35 -20.52
C GLY A 122 -20.73 -15.36 -19.39
N TRP A 123 -19.71 -14.81 -18.74
CA TRP A 123 -19.92 -13.75 -17.74
C TRP A 123 -20.30 -12.44 -18.42
N ARG A 124 -21.32 -11.78 -17.91
CA ARG A 124 -21.83 -10.50 -18.45
C ARG A 124 -21.46 -9.29 -17.61
N SER A 125 -20.98 -9.52 -16.40
CA SER A 125 -20.46 -8.50 -15.48
C SER A 125 -19.44 -9.11 -14.56
N VAL A 126 -18.53 -8.28 -14.08
CA VAL A 126 -17.54 -8.65 -13.04
C VAL A 126 -17.70 -7.68 -11.91
N ASN A 127 -17.77 -8.19 -10.68
CA ASN A 127 -17.80 -7.39 -9.48
C ASN A 127 -16.53 -7.65 -8.68
N PHE A 128 -15.58 -6.73 -8.77
CA PHE A 128 -14.39 -6.74 -7.94
C PHE A 128 -14.69 -6.01 -6.64
N GLU A 129 -13.99 -6.38 -5.58
CA GLU A 129 -14.00 -5.63 -4.35
C GLU A 129 -13.38 -4.24 -4.58
N VAL A 130 -14.13 -3.20 -4.24
CA VAL A 130 -13.70 -1.81 -4.36
C VAL A 130 -13.41 -1.30 -2.96
N PHE A 131 -12.17 -0.86 -2.75
CA PHE A 131 -11.77 -0.24 -1.50
C PHE A 131 -12.27 1.20 -1.44
N ASP A 132 -12.58 1.66 -0.25
CA ASP A 132 -13.00 3.01 0.06
C ASP A 132 -12.06 3.70 1.04
N SER A 133 -12.33 4.96 1.36
CA SER A 133 -11.56 5.74 2.31
C SER A 133 -11.99 5.57 3.77
N ASP A 134 -12.86 4.59 4.06
CA ASP A 134 -13.22 4.29 5.44
C ASP A 134 -12.01 3.74 6.19
N TRP A 135 -11.58 4.45 7.25
CA TRP A 135 -10.45 4.07 8.09
C TRP A 135 -10.66 2.74 8.85
N GLN A 136 -11.89 2.24 8.91
CA GLN A 136 -12.24 0.90 9.42
C GLN A 136 -12.39 -0.14 8.32
N GLY A 137 -12.33 0.29 7.06
CA GLY A 137 -12.51 -0.54 5.88
C GLY A 137 -11.33 -1.48 5.61
N GLU A 138 -11.56 -2.41 4.70
CA GLU A 138 -10.61 -3.45 4.30
C GLU A 138 -9.28 -2.85 3.79
N GLY A 139 -9.30 -1.69 3.11
CA GLY A 139 -8.10 -1.00 2.63
C GLY A 139 -7.12 -0.70 3.75
N TYR A 140 -7.59 -0.17 4.87
CA TYR A 140 -6.76 0.14 6.04
C TYR A 140 -6.34 -1.09 6.84
N LEU A 141 -7.03 -2.21 6.72
CA LEU A 141 -6.60 -3.47 7.33
C LEU A 141 -5.35 -4.06 6.65
N THR A 142 -5.07 -3.68 5.41
CA THR A 142 -3.90 -4.16 4.66
C THR A 142 -2.60 -3.46 5.07
N VAL A 143 -2.67 -2.24 5.61
CA VAL A 143 -1.51 -1.42 5.97
C VAL A 143 -1.14 -1.53 7.44
N SER A 144 0.04 -1.03 7.80
CA SER A 144 0.60 -1.07 9.15
C SER A 144 0.82 0.34 9.72
N GLY A 145 1.10 0.44 11.02
CA GLY A 145 1.38 1.71 11.67
C GLY A 145 0.16 2.46 12.18
N GLN A 146 -1.05 1.92 12.00
CA GLN A 146 -2.30 2.56 12.41
C GLN A 146 -2.50 2.58 13.94
N ASN A 147 -1.91 1.62 14.65
CA ASN A 147 -2.01 1.49 16.11
C ASN A 147 -0.72 1.98 16.82
N SER A 148 0.14 2.72 16.12
CA SER A 148 1.44 3.17 16.62
C SER A 148 1.52 4.68 16.66
N ASN A 149 1.87 5.24 17.83
CA ASN A 149 2.32 6.61 17.98
C ASN A 149 3.84 6.63 17.85
N ASN A 150 4.34 7.30 16.83
CA ASN A 150 5.76 7.36 16.52
C ASN A 150 6.32 8.72 16.93
N SER A 151 7.47 8.72 17.57
CA SER A 151 8.22 9.92 17.92
C SER A 151 9.72 9.71 17.62
N VAL A 152 10.42 10.79 17.41
CA VAL A 152 11.86 10.81 17.19
C VAL A 152 12.52 11.58 18.33
N ARG A 153 13.57 11.02 18.90
CA ARG A 153 14.40 11.72 19.87
C ARG A 153 15.54 12.43 19.17
N VAL A 154 15.50 13.75 19.21
CA VAL A 154 16.46 14.64 18.55
C VAL A 154 17.41 15.19 19.60
N PRO A 155 18.72 14.94 19.52
CA PRO A 155 19.69 15.52 20.44
C PRO A 155 20.07 16.95 20.03
N ASN A 156 20.53 17.77 20.98
CA ASN A 156 20.87 19.16 20.73
C ASN A 156 21.95 19.33 19.66
N HIS A 157 22.97 18.48 19.66
CA HIS A 157 24.05 18.54 18.67
C HIS A 157 23.59 18.24 17.22
N PHE A 158 22.43 17.60 17.04
CA PHE A 158 21.82 17.53 15.69
C PHE A 158 21.34 18.90 15.24
N MET A 159 20.76 19.68 16.16
CA MET A 159 20.31 21.04 15.82
C MET A 159 21.50 21.94 15.47
N ASP A 160 22.62 21.77 16.18
CA ASP A 160 23.87 22.47 15.87
C ASP A 160 24.40 22.08 14.47
N ALA A 161 24.35 20.80 14.11
CA ALA A 161 24.73 20.31 12.78
C ALA A 161 23.82 20.88 11.67
N VAL A 162 22.52 20.97 11.92
CA VAL A 162 21.56 21.58 10.97
C VAL A 162 21.88 23.07 10.74
N GLU A 163 22.18 23.83 11.81
CA GLU A 163 22.53 25.24 11.72
C GLU A 163 23.86 25.47 10.98
N SER A 164 24.82 24.56 11.17
CA SER A 164 26.14 24.62 10.52
C SER A 164 26.13 24.07 9.11
N GLY A 165 25.11 23.31 8.72
CA GLY A 165 25.04 22.58 7.45
C GLY A 165 25.99 21.38 7.39
N ASP A 166 26.28 20.79 8.54
CA ASP A 166 27.16 19.63 8.67
C ASP A 166 26.41 18.32 8.38
N ASP A 167 27.17 17.28 8.03
CA ASP A 167 26.64 15.93 7.82
C ASP A 167 26.20 15.30 9.14
N TRP A 168 25.13 14.52 9.06
CA TRP A 168 24.64 13.71 10.19
C TRP A 168 24.89 12.23 9.94
N ASN A 169 25.63 11.57 10.84
CA ASN A 169 25.99 10.18 10.72
C ASN A 169 24.96 9.27 11.39
N LEU A 170 24.62 8.16 10.70
CA LEU A 170 23.75 7.10 11.20
C LEU A 170 24.60 5.87 11.50
N TYR A 171 24.34 5.20 12.65
CA TYR A 171 25.13 4.03 13.04
C TYR A 171 24.33 3.01 13.85
N TRP A 172 24.72 1.75 13.69
CA TRP A 172 24.27 0.68 14.55
C TRP A 172 24.99 0.77 15.91
N ARG A 173 24.23 0.89 16.98
CA ARG A 173 24.81 0.97 18.33
C ARG A 173 25.60 -0.28 18.73
N THR A 174 25.24 -1.44 18.15
CA THR A 174 26.02 -2.68 18.35
C THR A 174 27.40 -2.61 17.73
N GLU A 175 27.57 -1.92 16.60
CA GLU A 175 28.87 -1.70 15.94
C GLU A 175 29.72 -0.69 16.72
N LEU A 176 29.11 0.40 17.20
CA LEU A 176 29.79 1.34 18.09
C LEU A 176 30.31 0.68 19.35
N ALA A 177 29.45 -0.10 20.04
CA ALA A 177 29.82 -0.79 21.25
C ALA A 177 30.88 -1.90 21.02
N ALA A 178 30.99 -2.44 19.82
CA ALA A 178 32.06 -3.35 19.42
C ALA A 178 33.37 -2.60 19.19
N ALA A 179 33.35 -1.50 18.48
CA ALA A 179 34.53 -0.66 18.22
C ALA A 179 35.11 -0.03 19.50
N GLU A 180 34.27 0.35 20.46
CA GLU A 180 34.71 0.83 21.78
C GLU A 180 35.39 -0.23 22.65
N LYS A 181 35.12 -1.51 22.43
CA LYS A 181 35.75 -2.63 23.15
C LYS A 181 37.08 -3.07 22.53
N GLU A 182 37.33 -2.72 21.27
CA GLU A 182 38.56 -3.05 20.57
C GLU A 182 39.65 -1.97 20.72
N ASN A 183 39.31 -0.80 21.27
CA ASN A 183 40.20 0.29 21.64
C ASN A 183 40.50 0.30 23.17
#